data_cab7a43861850ac080a029312ec837eb
#
_entry.id   cab7a43861850ac080a029312ec837eb
#
_cell.length_a   1.000
_cell.length_b   1.000
_cell.length_c   1.000
_cell.angle_alpha   90.00
_cell.angle_beta   90.00
_cell.angle_gamma   90.00
#
_symmetry.space_group_name_H-M   'P 1'
#
loop_
_entity.id
_entity.type
_entity.pdbx_description
1 polymer ?
#
loop_
_entity_poly.entity_id
_entity_poly.type
_entity_poly.pdbx_seq_one_letter_code
_entity_poly.pdbx_strand_id
1 'polypeptide(L)'
;SFYWREGESKEHVPAVPREFWEEDPNALYRTMRGTSVKHHPKCAALKGTIGVNVGCAIYPMRSSACRNFAASYESGLRNLRCDEARAAHGLRPLTKEDCEILERHFKKLKMLR
;
A
#
# COMPACT_ATOMS: atom_id res chain seq x y z
N SER A 1 6.84 -4.12 6.11
CA SER A 1 7.10 -4.20 7.56
C SER A 1 6.75 -2.89 8.26
N PHE A 2 6.29 -2.98 9.46
CA PHE A 2 5.98 -1.83 10.31
C PHE A 2 6.38 -2.13 11.76
N TYR A 3 6.47 -1.10 12.61
CA TYR A 3 6.85 -1.30 14.01
C TYR A 3 5.78 -2.10 14.77
N TRP A 4 6.21 -3.00 15.68
CA TRP A 4 5.32 -3.89 16.42
C TRP A 4 4.18 -3.16 17.13
N ARG A 5 4.42 -1.95 17.64
CA ARG A 5 3.40 -1.17 18.37
C ARG A 5 2.24 -0.67 17.51
N GLU A 6 2.40 -0.67 16.18
CA GLU A 6 1.34 -0.29 15.25
C GLU A 6 0.34 -1.41 14.97
N GLY A 7 0.66 -2.65 15.41
CA GLY A 7 -0.21 -3.80 15.27
C GLY A 7 -1.02 -4.05 16.53
N GLU A 8 -2.30 -3.74 16.50
CA GLU A 8 -3.30 -4.04 17.56
C GLU A 8 -2.76 -3.86 18.99
N SER A 9 -2.09 -2.75 19.26
CA SER A 9 -1.57 -2.40 20.58
C SER A 9 -2.26 -1.16 21.12
N LYS A 10 -2.19 -0.97 22.46
CA LYS A 10 -2.77 0.20 23.11
C LYS A 10 -2.00 1.49 22.82
N GLU A 11 -0.77 1.38 22.31
CA GLU A 11 0.10 2.52 22.03
C GLU A 11 -0.18 3.17 20.68
N HIS A 12 -0.86 2.46 19.77
CA HIS A 12 -1.18 2.96 18.44
C HIS A 12 -2.69 2.80 18.19
N VAL A 13 -3.36 3.93 17.97
CA VAL A 13 -4.80 3.96 17.68
C VAL A 13 -5.04 4.91 16.51
N PRO A 14 -5.67 4.44 15.41
CA PRO A 14 -6.14 3.07 15.18
C PRO A 14 -4.98 2.10 14.90
N ALA A 15 -5.07 0.89 15.41
CA ALA A 15 -4.06 -0.14 15.25
C ALA A 15 -4.35 -1.03 14.04
N VAL A 16 -3.29 -1.60 13.43
CA VAL A 16 -3.44 -2.61 12.37
C VAL A 16 -4.02 -3.88 12.99
N PRO A 17 -5.20 -4.37 12.54
CA PRO A 17 -5.81 -5.57 13.13
C PRO A 17 -4.93 -6.81 13.01
N ARG A 18 -4.93 -7.64 14.04
CA ARG A 18 -4.08 -8.84 14.14
C ARG A 18 -4.23 -9.81 12.96
N GLU A 19 -5.40 -9.92 12.41
CA GLU A 19 -5.68 -10.83 11.28
C GLU A 19 -4.92 -10.48 10.00
N PHE A 20 -4.43 -9.24 9.87
CA PHE A 20 -3.75 -8.76 8.66
C PHE A 20 -2.24 -8.80 8.74
N TRP A 21 -1.64 -9.13 9.86
CA TRP A 21 -0.20 -9.13 10.01
C TRP A 21 0.34 -10.43 10.61
N GLU A 22 1.62 -10.66 10.39
CA GLU A 22 2.38 -11.79 10.93
C GLU A 22 3.67 -11.28 11.56
N GLU A 23 4.26 -12.10 12.42
CA GLU A 23 5.53 -11.74 13.06
C GLU A 23 6.67 -11.71 12.03
N ASP A 24 7.49 -10.68 12.14
CA ASP A 24 8.73 -10.56 11.36
C ASP A 24 9.86 -11.27 12.13
N PRO A 25 10.87 -11.88 11.44
CA PRO A 25 12.05 -12.42 12.11
C PRO A 25 12.73 -11.42 13.03
N ASN A 26 12.65 -10.11 12.72
CA ASN A 26 13.08 -9.06 13.63
C ASN A 26 11.91 -8.68 14.55
N ALA A 27 12.07 -8.94 15.86
CA ALA A 27 11.01 -8.74 16.86
C ALA A 27 10.48 -7.30 16.97
N LEU A 28 11.23 -6.31 16.44
CA LEU A 28 10.78 -4.90 16.43
C LEU A 28 9.75 -4.59 15.35
N TYR A 29 9.55 -5.51 14.40
CA TYR A 29 8.68 -5.29 13.24
C TYR A 29 7.58 -6.32 13.15
N ARG A 30 6.55 -5.95 12.41
CA ARG A 30 5.48 -6.81 11.94
C ARG A 30 5.40 -6.72 10.42
N THR A 31 4.94 -7.75 9.76
CA THR A 31 4.81 -7.79 8.31
C THR A 31 3.35 -8.04 7.93
N MET A 32 2.83 -7.27 6.98
CA MET A 32 1.49 -7.53 6.46
C MET A 32 1.45 -8.90 5.78
N ARG A 33 0.42 -9.70 6.08
CA ARG A 33 0.29 -11.05 5.49
C ARG A 33 0.22 -10.96 3.97
N GLY A 34 0.87 -11.90 3.30
CA GLY A 34 0.90 -12.00 1.85
C GLY A 34 1.99 -11.20 1.14
N THR A 35 2.61 -10.22 1.81
CA THR A 35 3.65 -9.39 1.19
C THR A 35 4.99 -10.09 1.02
N SER A 36 5.24 -11.15 1.80
CA SER A 36 6.48 -11.93 1.72
C SER A 36 6.40 -13.14 0.77
N VAL A 37 5.28 -13.34 0.11
CA VAL A 37 5.10 -14.42 -0.88
C VAL A 37 5.95 -14.11 -2.11
N LYS A 38 6.74 -15.10 -2.58
CA LYS A 38 7.67 -14.92 -3.71
C LYS A 38 6.97 -14.65 -5.05
N HIS A 39 5.85 -15.32 -5.29
CA HIS A 39 5.08 -15.17 -6.54
C HIS A 39 3.79 -14.42 -6.25
N HIS A 40 3.56 -13.35 -7.01
CA HIS A 40 2.38 -12.49 -6.87
C HIS A 40 2.14 -12.02 -5.42
N PRO A 41 3.12 -11.34 -4.78
CA PRO A 41 2.95 -10.83 -3.42
C PRO A 41 1.77 -9.86 -3.37
N LYS A 42 0.91 -10.04 -2.38
CA LYS A 42 -0.28 -9.23 -2.22
C LYS A 42 -0.60 -9.07 -0.74
N CYS A 43 -0.73 -7.82 -0.28
CA CYS A 43 -1.15 -7.53 1.09
C CYS A 43 -2.55 -8.13 1.35
N ALA A 44 -2.72 -8.80 2.49
CA ALA A 44 -4.00 -9.39 2.88
C ALA A 44 -5.14 -8.37 3.00
N ALA A 45 -4.82 -7.10 3.26
CA ALA A 45 -5.80 -6.02 3.34
C ALA A 45 -6.18 -5.42 1.98
N LEU A 46 -5.51 -5.82 0.90
CA LEU A 46 -5.80 -5.30 -0.44
C LEU A 46 -7.12 -5.87 -0.97
N LYS A 47 -8.03 -5.00 -1.39
CA LYS A 47 -9.29 -5.35 -2.03
C LYS A 47 -9.28 -4.98 -3.50
N GLY A 48 -10.04 -5.73 -4.30
CA GLY A 48 -10.22 -5.46 -5.73
C GLY A 48 -9.28 -6.27 -6.62
N THR A 49 -9.20 -5.87 -7.87
CA THR A 49 -8.39 -6.53 -8.89
C THR A 49 -7.15 -5.72 -9.20
N ILE A 50 -5.97 -6.31 -8.99
CA ILE A 50 -4.69 -5.66 -9.28
C ILE A 50 -4.62 -5.32 -10.78
N GLY A 51 -4.23 -4.07 -11.06
CA GLY A 51 -4.16 -3.54 -12.41
C GLY A 51 -5.46 -2.91 -12.92
N VAL A 52 -6.55 -3.09 -12.21
CA VAL A 52 -7.87 -2.54 -12.58
C VAL A 52 -8.35 -1.53 -11.53
N ASN A 53 -8.68 -2.01 -10.34
CA ASN A 53 -9.18 -1.17 -9.26
C ASN A 53 -8.86 -1.85 -7.93
N VAL A 54 -8.10 -1.18 -7.08
CA VAL A 54 -7.70 -1.70 -5.77
C VAL A 54 -7.94 -0.68 -4.67
N GLY A 55 -8.16 -1.18 -3.46
CA GLY A 55 -8.28 -0.38 -2.26
C GLY A 55 -7.79 -1.13 -1.05
N CYS A 56 -7.71 -0.48 0.09
CA CYS A 56 -7.29 -1.07 1.35
C CYS A 56 -8.49 -1.30 2.26
N ALA A 57 -8.66 -2.55 2.73
CA ALA A 57 -9.75 -2.91 3.63
C ALA A 57 -9.67 -2.22 4.99
N ILE A 58 -8.46 -1.84 5.40
CA ILE A 58 -8.18 -1.19 6.68
C ILE A 58 -7.61 0.22 6.50
N TYR A 59 -8.04 0.92 5.47
CA TYR A 59 -7.48 2.23 5.09
C TYR A 59 -7.22 3.17 6.28
N PRO A 60 -8.18 3.41 7.20
CA PRO A 60 -7.96 4.28 8.35
C PRO A 60 -6.94 3.73 9.37
N MET A 61 -6.70 2.41 9.35
CA MET A 61 -5.83 1.70 10.29
C MET A 61 -4.48 1.32 9.67
N ARG A 62 -4.13 1.90 8.52
CA ARG A 62 -2.85 1.62 7.87
C ARG A 62 -1.68 1.99 8.78
N SER A 63 -0.62 1.18 8.71
CA SER A 63 0.64 1.52 9.38
C SER A 63 1.28 2.78 8.76
N SER A 64 2.23 3.37 9.47
CA SER A 64 3.01 4.51 8.96
C SER A 64 3.74 4.17 7.66
N ALA A 65 4.26 2.94 7.54
CA ALA A 65 4.92 2.49 6.31
C ALA A 65 3.99 2.56 5.10
N CYS A 66 2.72 2.19 5.25
CA CYS A 66 1.73 2.28 4.18
C CYS A 66 1.32 3.74 3.92
N ARG A 67 1.11 4.53 4.97
CA ARG A 67 0.70 5.94 4.83
C ARG A 67 1.77 6.80 4.18
N ASN A 68 3.04 6.49 4.43
CA ASN A 68 4.18 7.26 3.91
C ASN A 68 4.70 6.73 2.57
N PHE A 69 4.13 5.63 2.06
CA PHE A 69 4.52 5.08 0.77
C PHE A 69 3.89 5.88 -0.37
N ALA A 70 4.74 6.42 -1.24
CA ALA A 70 4.30 7.10 -2.46
C ALA A 70 4.53 6.20 -3.68
N ALA A 71 3.54 6.07 -4.54
CA ALA A 71 3.70 5.40 -5.82
C ALA A 71 4.68 6.20 -6.72
N SER A 72 5.25 5.55 -7.75
CA SER A 72 6.13 6.22 -8.69
C SER A 72 5.46 7.48 -9.25
N TYR A 73 6.15 8.60 -9.14
CA TYR A 73 5.74 9.95 -9.57
C TYR A 73 4.56 10.57 -8.81
N GLU A 74 3.97 9.91 -7.84
CA GLU A 74 2.93 10.49 -6.98
C GLU A 74 3.44 11.74 -6.25
N SER A 75 4.68 11.72 -5.79
CA SER A 75 5.38 12.88 -5.18
C SER A 75 6.39 13.55 -6.13
N GLY A 76 6.34 13.23 -7.42
CA GLY A 76 7.25 13.75 -8.44
C GLY A 76 8.51 12.91 -8.66
N LEU A 77 8.72 11.86 -7.86
CA LEU A 77 9.89 10.99 -7.95
C LEU A 77 9.49 9.54 -8.24
N ARG A 78 10.35 8.84 -8.96
CA ARG A 78 10.21 7.41 -9.20
C ARG A 78 10.41 6.64 -7.90
N ASN A 79 9.55 5.65 -7.65
CA ASN A 79 9.69 4.73 -6.54
C ASN A 79 9.98 3.32 -7.05
N LEU A 80 11.21 2.84 -6.86
CA LEU A 80 11.63 1.53 -7.36
C LEU A 80 10.83 0.38 -6.74
N ARG A 81 10.41 0.49 -5.49
CA ARG A 81 9.58 -0.53 -4.84
C ARG A 81 8.19 -0.62 -5.47
N CYS A 82 7.63 0.50 -5.88
CA CYS A 82 6.38 0.54 -6.63
C CYS A 82 6.55 -0.18 -7.97
N ASP A 83 7.63 0.13 -8.69
CA ASP A 83 7.93 -0.49 -9.98
C ASP A 83 8.11 -2.00 -9.86
N GLU A 84 8.83 -2.47 -8.83
CA GLU A 84 9.03 -3.88 -8.55
C GLU A 84 7.73 -4.60 -8.21
N ALA A 85 6.88 -3.99 -7.39
CA ALA A 85 5.58 -4.54 -7.02
C ALA A 85 4.68 -4.70 -8.25
N ARG A 86 4.65 -3.69 -9.11
CA ARG A 86 3.89 -3.76 -10.36
C ARG A 86 4.44 -4.84 -11.30
N ALA A 87 5.76 -4.94 -11.44
CA ALA A 87 6.40 -5.96 -12.26
C ALA A 87 6.08 -7.38 -11.77
N ALA A 88 5.97 -7.60 -10.46
CA ALA A 88 5.60 -8.87 -9.88
C ALA A 88 4.19 -9.33 -10.30
N HIS A 89 3.35 -8.42 -10.75
CA HIS A 89 1.99 -8.68 -11.25
C HIS A 89 1.86 -8.45 -12.76
N GLY A 90 2.98 -8.40 -13.48
CA GLY A 90 2.99 -8.21 -14.94
C GLY A 90 2.58 -6.82 -15.41
N LEU A 91 2.63 -5.83 -14.53
CA LEU A 91 2.26 -4.46 -14.85
C LEU A 91 3.50 -3.61 -15.16
N ARG A 92 3.37 -2.71 -16.14
CA ARG A 92 4.44 -1.77 -16.44
C ARG A 92 4.61 -0.74 -15.31
N PRO A 93 5.81 -0.13 -15.16
CA PRO A 93 5.98 0.97 -14.22
C PRO A 93 5.04 2.13 -14.53
N LEU A 94 4.62 2.85 -13.50
CA LEU A 94 3.87 4.10 -13.68
C LEU A 94 4.77 5.17 -14.28
N THR A 95 4.18 6.04 -15.11
CA THR A 95 4.85 7.18 -15.73
C THR A 95 4.31 8.49 -15.13
N LYS A 96 4.97 9.61 -15.45
CA LYS A 96 4.48 10.93 -15.05
C LYS A 96 3.10 11.21 -15.63
N GLU A 97 2.87 10.80 -16.90
CA GLU A 97 1.57 10.97 -17.56
C GLU A 97 0.47 10.20 -16.86
N ASP A 98 0.74 8.99 -16.37
CA ASP A 98 -0.22 8.21 -15.60
C ASP A 98 -0.70 8.97 -14.36
N CYS A 99 0.22 9.60 -13.63
CA CYS A 99 -0.11 10.39 -12.44
C CYS A 99 -0.89 11.66 -12.79
N GLU A 100 -0.54 12.33 -13.86
CA GLU A 100 -1.26 13.51 -14.34
C GLU A 100 -2.71 13.19 -14.71
N ILE A 101 -2.94 12.06 -15.37
CA ILE A 101 -4.29 11.59 -15.73
C ILE A 101 -5.10 11.32 -14.46
N LEU A 102 -4.53 10.65 -13.47
CA LEU A 102 -5.19 10.37 -12.20
C LEU A 102 -5.54 11.66 -11.43
N GLU A 103 -4.62 12.63 -11.38
CA GLU A 103 -4.86 13.92 -10.74
C GLU A 103 -6.04 14.66 -11.38
N ARG A 104 -6.10 14.68 -12.72
CA ARG A 104 -7.20 15.29 -13.44
C ARG A 104 -8.53 14.60 -13.12
N HIS A 105 -8.53 13.28 -13.06
CA HIS A 105 -9.71 12.50 -12.70
C HIS A 105 -10.20 12.82 -11.30
N PHE A 106 -9.32 12.89 -10.31
CA PHE A 106 -9.67 13.25 -8.94
C PHE A 106 -10.16 14.69 -8.81
N LYS A 107 -9.56 15.63 -9.50
CA LYS A 107 -10.04 17.02 -9.55
C LYS A 107 -11.44 17.09 -10.13
N LYS A 108 -11.72 16.36 -11.20
CA LYS A 108 -13.05 16.31 -11.83
C LYS A 108 -14.09 15.74 -10.87
N LEU A 109 -13.78 14.70 -10.13
CA LEU A 109 -14.68 14.12 -9.12
C LEU A 109 -14.97 15.11 -7.99
N LYS A 110 -13.97 15.88 -7.54
CA LYS A 110 -14.16 16.93 -6.52
C LYS A 110 -15.05 18.04 -6.98
N MET A 111 -15.04 18.39 -8.26
CA MET A 111 -15.88 19.42 -8.84
C MET A 111 -17.36 19.01 -8.99
N LEU A 112 -17.63 17.70 -8.99
CA LEU A 112 -18.98 17.14 -9.12
C LEU A 112 -19.68 16.91 -7.77
N ARG A 113 -19.01 17.20 -6.68
CA ARG A 113 -19.57 17.05 -5.33
C ARG A 113 -20.36 18.28 -4.90
#